data_1cc18295e5121cdded64ced2c0c22233
#
_entry.id   1cc18295e5121cdded64ced2c0c22233
#
_cell.length_a   1.000
_cell.length_b   1.000
_cell.length_c   1.000
_cell.angle_alpha   90.00
_cell.angle_beta   90.00
_cell.angle_gamma   90.00
#
_symmetry.space_group_name_H-M   'P 1'
#
loop_
_entity.id
_entity.type
_entity.pdbx_description
1 polymer ?
#
loop_
_entity_poly.entity_id
_entity_poly.type
_entity_poly.pdbx_seq_one_letter_code
_entity_poly.pdbx_strand_id
1 'polypeptide(L)'
;DSIEIRTALNPANYLMTINSTAPGLDDIKVREAIMRGVDREQLAAIRFQGLGYTEDLPGSFNLYQTQDGYKDNFGEVVQYDPEKAKELLAEAGYDEANPLSVRYVTLGDSPMIQATTSALQAMLRNIGIDVQVEERPSSDFSKVVSERDFDLFMSGFRSSDPFGVAYFGQIYKSDSELNKSGTGTAEMDQKIEELQQIPDADEQIERANELEKEALQQYGIMPYANGPAIVAVKKGLANFGANSFAVLPIENVGWAK
;
A
#
# COMPACT_ATOMS: atom_id res chain seq x y z
N ASP A 1 17.74 1.18 30.04
CA ASP A 1 16.74 0.71 31.04
C ASP A 1 15.72 1.77 31.47
N SER A 2 15.77 2.97 30.92
CA SER A 2 14.82 4.06 31.23
C SER A 2 13.68 4.17 30.22
N ILE A 3 13.66 3.35 29.18
CA ILE A 3 12.68 3.37 28.11
C ILE A 3 11.91 2.05 28.10
N GLU A 4 10.62 2.12 27.75
CA GLU A 4 9.78 1.00 27.42
C GLU A 4 9.17 1.20 26.03
N ILE A 5 8.90 0.10 25.34
CA ILE A 5 8.23 0.11 24.04
C ILE A 5 6.75 -0.19 24.26
N ARG A 6 5.89 0.63 23.70
CA ARG A 6 4.45 0.43 23.66
C ARG A 6 3.99 0.26 22.23
N THR A 7 3.17 -0.75 22.00
CA THR A 7 2.66 -1.09 20.66
C THR A 7 1.13 -1.07 20.65
N ALA A 8 0.57 -0.71 19.52
CA ALA A 8 -0.85 -0.86 19.23
C ALA A 8 -1.00 -1.23 17.75
N LEU A 9 -2.18 -1.67 17.35
CA LEU A 9 -2.52 -1.78 15.94
C LEU A 9 -2.38 -0.42 15.28
N ASN A 10 -1.80 -0.41 14.07
CA ASN A 10 -1.59 0.82 13.32
C ASN A 10 -2.55 0.85 12.13
N PRO A 11 -3.46 1.81 12.04
CA PRO A 11 -4.33 1.96 10.88
C PRO A 11 -3.56 2.55 9.68
N ALA A 12 -2.46 1.90 9.31
CA ALA A 12 -1.64 2.27 8.17
C ALA A 12 -1.52 1.10 7.20
N ASN A 13 -1.70 1.37 5.92
CA ASN A 13 -1.31 0.49 4.83
C ASN A 13 0.00 0.97 4.24
N TYR A 14 0.98 0.09 4.19
CA TYR A 14 2.18 0.26 3.39
C TYR A 14 1.94 -0.39 2.05
N LEU A 15 2.17 0.37 0.98
CA LEU A 15 1.74 -0.02 -0.35
C LEU A 15 2.78 0.34 -1.41
N MET A 16 2.76 -0.42 -2.50
CA MET A 16 3.37 -0.07 -3.76
C MET A 16 2.29 0.48 -4.69
N THR A 17 2.54 1.64 -5.27
CA THR A 17 1.69 2.24 -6.30
C THR A 17 2.37 2.08 -7.66
N ILE A 18 1.60 1.65 -8.66
CA ILE A 18 1.99 1.61 -10.07
C ILE A 18 1.26 2.73 -10.79
N ASN A 19 2.00 3.61 -11.44
CA ASN A 19 1.41 4.71 -12.20
C ASN A 19 0.91 4.20 -13.56
N SER A 20 -0.39 3.99 -13.69
CA SER A 20 -1.02 3.48 -14.92
C SER A 20 -0.94 4.45 -16.10
N THR A 21 -0.49 5.69 -15.88
CA THR A 21 -0.33 6.68 -16.95
C THR A 21 1.10 6.76 -17.48
N ALA A 22 2.04 6.04 -16.87
CA ALA A 22 3.42 5.97 -17.32
C ALA A 22 3.56 5.05 -18.56
N PRO A 23 4.50 5.34 -19.47
CA PRO A 23 4.70 4.53 -20.67
C PRO A 23 4.94 3.04 -20.35
N GLY A 24 4.22 2.15 -21.03
CA GLY A 24 4.26 0.71 -20.81
C GLY A 24 3.48 0.21 -19.60
N LEU A 25 3.18 1.09 -18.62
CA LEU A 25 2.33 0.76 -17.48
C LEU A 25 0.84 1.08 -17.72
N ASP A 26 0.49 1.63 -18.86
CA ASP A 26 -0.88 1.75 -19.36
C ASP A 26 -1.47 0.39 -19.76
N ASP A 27 -0.64 -0.60 -20.12
CA ASP A 27 -1.08 -1.97 -20.31
C ASP A 27 -1.36 -2.66 -18.98
N ILE A 28 -2.58 -3.13 -18.81
CA ILE A 28 -3.03 -3.81 -17.58
C ILE A 28 -2.28 -5.12 -17.33
N LYS A 29 -1.85 -5.83 -18.37
CA LYS A 29 -1.07 -7.07 -18.25
C LYS A 29 0.30 -6.81 -17.64
N VAL A 30 0.91 -5.69 -17.99
CA VAL A 30 2.19 -5.28 -17.42
C VAL A 30 2.04 -4.97 -15.94
N ARG A 31 1.00 -4.26 -15.55
CA ARG A 31 0.74 -3.98 -14.12
C ARG A 31 0.45 -5.25 -13.34
N GLU A 32 -0.35 -6.17 -13.91
CA GLU A 32 -0.58 -7.49 -13.30
C GLU A 32 0.73 -8.26 -13.14
N ALA A 33 1.57 -8.29 -14.18
CA ALA A 33 2.87 -8.95 -14.13
C ALA A 33 3.77 -8.40 -13.02
N ILE A 34 3.84 -7.07 -12.87
CA ILE A 34 4.61 -6.45 -11.79
C ILE A 34 4.10 -6.94 -10.43
N MET A 35 2.78 -6.93 -10.20
CA MET A 35 2.22 -7.36 -8.92
C MET A 35 2.42 -8.84 -8.63
N ARG A 36 2.35 -9.71 -9.66
CA ARG A 36 2.63 -11.15 -9.50
C ARG A 36 4.12 -11.45 -9.33
N GLY A 37 4.99 -10.58 -9.84
CA GLY A 37 6.43 -10.73 -9.70
C GLY A 37 7.00 -10.24 -8.38
N VAL A 38 6.21 -9.55 -7.54
CA VAL A 38 6.65 -8.96 -6.27
C VAL A 38 6.18 -9.82 -5.09
N ASP A 39 7.14 -10.32 -4.32
CA ASP A 39 6.91 -11.05 -3.08
C ASP A 39 6.62 -10.07 -1.93
N ARG A 40 5.34 -9.98 -1.55
CA ARG A 40 4.88 -9.10 -0.47
C ARG A 40 5.39 -9.54 0.91
N GLU A 41 5.55 -10.86 1.14
CA GLU A 41 6.07 -11.38 2.40
C GLU A 41 7.51 -10.90 2.63
N GLN A 42 8.33 -10.95 1.58
CA GLN A 42 9.70 -10.44 1.65
C GLN A 42 9.74 -8.94 1.93
N LEU A 43 8.86 -8.15 1.30
CA LEU A 43 8.77 -6.70 1.56
C LEU A 43 8.34 -6.39 2.99
N ALA A 44 7.35 -7.12 3.51
CA ALA A 44 6.89 -6.99 4.90
C ALA A 44 8.01 -7.38 5.88
N ALA A 45 8.71 -8.47 5.62
CA ALA A 45 9.85 -8.92 6.44
C ALA A 45 10.97 -7.87 6.51
N ILE A 46 11.32 -7.24 5.39
CA ILE A 46 12.30 -6.15 5.35
C ILE A 46 11.82 -4.97 6.20
N ARG A 47 10.55 -4.60 6.06
CA ARG A 47 9.98 -3.44 6.76
C ARG A 47 10.01 -3.60 8.28
N PHE A 48 9.75 -4.80 8.77
CA PHE A 48 9.67 -5.08 10.21
C PHE A 48 10.91 -5.78 10.76
N GLN A 49 11.99 -5.84 9.99
CA GLN A 49 13.24 -6.47 10.42
C GLN A 49 13.73 -5.89 11.76
N GLY A 50 13.98 -6.79 12.70
CA GLY A 50 14.48 -6.42 14.05
C GLY A 50 13.41 -5.94 15.02
N LEU A 51 12.16 -5.84 14.61
CA LEU A 51 11.03 -5.41 15.47
C LEU A 51 10.34 -6.59 16.17
N GLY A 52 10.70 -7.83 15.83
CA GLY A 52 10.07 -9.04 16.40
C GLY A 52 8.57 -9.14 16.08
N TYR A 53 8.16 -8.55 14.96
CA TYR A 53 6.77 -8.47 14.54
C TYR A 53 6.54 -9.32 13.29
N THR A 54 5.48 -10.11 13.32
CA THR A 54 4.96 -10.88 12.18
C THR A 54 3.47 -10.61 12.07
N GLU A 55 2.98 -10.44 10.87
CA GLU A 55 1.56 -10.28 10.58
C GLU A 55 1.19 -11.04 9.31
N ASP A 56 -0.09 -11.36 9.16
CA ASP A 56 -0.62 -11.79 7.88
C ASP A 56 -0.60 -10.61 6.90
N LEU A 57 -0.42 -10.90 5.61
CA LEU A 57 -0.40 -9.86 4.58
C LEU A 57 -1.77 -9.16 4.49
N PRO A 58 -1.80 -7.82 4.34
CA PRO A 58 -3.06 -7.12 4.19
C PRO A 58 -3.75 -7.49 2.87
N GLY A 59 -5.02 -7.79 2.95
CA GLY A 59 -5.85 -8.13 1.80
C GLY A 59 -6.78 -7.02 1.35
N SER A 60 -6.89 -5.95 2.13
CA SER A 60 -7.73 -4.80 1.81
C SER A 60 -6.97 -3.51 2.07
N PHE A 61 -7.25 -2.49 1.27
CA PHE A 61 -6.80 -1.13 1.53
C PHE A 61 -7.78 -0.37 2.42
N ASN A 62 -9.06 -0.73 2.36
CA ASN A 62 -10.13 -0.04 3.10
C ASN A 62 -10.24 -0.50 4.56
N LEU A 63 -10.11 -1.80 4.77
CA LEU A 63 -10.26 -2.42 6.08
C LEU A 63 -8.95 -3.09 6.53
N TYR A 64 -8.66 -2.95 7.81
CA TYR A 64 -7.57 -3.69 8.45
C TYR A 64 -8.09 -5.02 8.99
N GLN A 65 -7.23 -6.01 9.10
CA GLN A 65 -7.55 -7.39 9.52
C GLN A 65 -8.35 -7.48 10.83
N THR A 66 -8.28 -6.45 11.66
CA THR A 66 -8.95 -6.39 12.96
C THR A 66 -10.28 -5.65 12.93
N GLN A 67 -10.69 -5.13 11.79
CA GLN A 67 -11.97 -4.45 11.62
C GLN A 67 -13.06 -5.45 11.19
N ASP A 68 -14.27 -5.23 11.69
CA ASP A 68 -15.43 -6.01 11.27
C ASP A 68 -15.64 -5.89 9.76
N GLY A 69 -15.98 -7.01 9.12
CA GLY A 69 -16.18 -7.05 7.67
C GLY A 69 -14.91 -7.13 6.82
N TYR A 70 -13.71 -7.20 7.42
CA TYR A 70 -12.47 -7.41 6.66
C TYR A 70 -12.54 -8.69 5.80
N LYS A 71 -12.06 -8.57 4.56
CA LYS A 71 -11.84 -9.70 3.64
C LYS A 71 -10.48 -9.56 2.96
N ASP A 72 -9.86 -10.69 2.62
CA ASP A 72 -8.63 -10.71 1.81
C ASP A 72 -8.97 -10.55 0.32
N ASN A 73 -9.42 -9.36 -0.05
CA ASN A 73 -9.79 -9.04 -1.43
C ASN A 73 -8.58 -9.10 -2.38
N PHE A 74 -7.41 -8.64 -1.90
CA PHE A 74 -6.19 -8.67 -2.72
C PHE A 74 -5.71 -10.09 -3.01
N GLY A 75 -5.71 -10.98 -2.00
CA GLY A 75 -5.29 -12.36 -2.16
C GLY A 75 -6.20 -13.15 -3.11
N GLU A 76 -7.47 -12.76 -3.24
CA GLU A 76 -8.37 -13.34 -4.25
C GLU A 76 -8.06 -12.85 -5.68
N VAL A 77 -7.48 -11.66 -5.84
CA VAL A 77 -7.18 -11.05 -7.16
C VAL A 77 -5.76 -11.36 -7.63
N VAL A 78 -4.77 -11.28 -6.73
CA VAL A 78 -3.36 -11.42 -7.07
C VAL A 78 -2.68 -12.44 -6.17
N GLN A 79 -2.05 -13.42 -6.80
CA GLN A 79 -1.14 -14.37 -6.17
C GLN A 79 0.29 -14.11 -6.66
N TYR A 80 1.29 -14.26 -5.78
CA TYR A 80 2.69 -14.23 -6.17
C TYR A 80 2.98 -15.41 -7.12
N ASP A 81 3.31 -15.10 -8.35
CA ASP A 81 3.57 -16.07 -9.41
C ASP A 81 4.51 -15.46 -10.48
N PRO A 82 5.84 -15.53 -10.26
CA PRO A 82 6.81 -14.97 -11.20
C PRO A 82 6.75 -15.60 -12.59
N GLU A 83 6.35 -16.87 -12.72
CA GLU A 83 6.26 -17.51 -14.04
C GLU A 83 5.06 -16.94 -14.81
N LYS A 84 3.92 -16.77 -14.17
CA LYS A 84 2.77 -16.10 -14.79
C LYS A 84 3.09 -14.63 -15.13
N ALA A 85 3.89 -13.96 -14.31
CA ALA A 85 4.34 -12.60 -14.59
C ALA A 85 5.15 -12.53 -15.90
N LYS A 86 6.07 -13.47 -16.13
CA LYS A 86 6.84 -13.56 -17.39
C LYS A 86 5.94 -13.79 -18.60
N GLU A 87 4.95 -14.69 -18.49
CA GLU A 87 3.98 -14.93 -19.55
C GLU A 87 3.23 -13.65 -19.93
N LEU A 88 2.73 -12.91 -18.93
CA LEU A 88 2.00 -11.66 -19.14
C LEU A 88 2.88 -10.58 -19.81
N LEU A 89 4.15 -10.47 -19.42
CA LEU A 89 5.10 -9.56 -20.05
C LEU A 89 5.35 -9.95 -21.52
N ALA A 90 5.52 -11.23 -21.81
CA ALA A 90 5.68 -11.71 -23.17
C ALA A 90 4.43 -11.44 -24.03
N GLU A 91 3.22 -11.63 -23.47
CA GLU A 91 1.96 -11.27 -24.13
C GLU A 91 1.83 -9.76 -24.40
N ALA A 92 2.44 -8.91 -23.56
CA ALA A 92 2.51 -7.47 -23.73
C ALA A 92 3.66 -7.02 -24.67
N GLY A 93 4.46 -7.97 -25.19
CA GLY A 93 5.55 -7.68 -26.13
C GLY A 93 6.89 -7.37 -25.47
N TYR A 94 7.06 -7.71 -24.20
CA TYR A 94 8.33 -7.55 -23.49
C TYR A 94 9.01 -8.90 -23.28
N ASP A 95 10.30 -8.97 -23.63
CA ASP A 95 11.14 -10.15 -23.52
C ASP A 95 12.62 -9.74 -23.34
N GLU A 96 13.54 -10.70 -23.39
CA GLU A 96 14.99 -10.44 -23.26
C GLU A 96 15.54 -9.50 -24.35
N ALA A 97 14.95 -9.49 -25.55
CA ALA A 97 15.38 -8.64 -26.66
C ALA A 97 14.76 -7.22 -26.58
N ASN A 98 13.63 -7.10 -25.89
CA ASN A 98 12.90 -5.85 -25.67
C ASN A 98 12.44 -5.77 -24.20
N PRO A 99 13.36 -5.58 -23.24
CA PRO A 99 13.02 -5.55 -21.83
C PRO A 99 12.23 -4.28 -21.47
N LEU A 100 11.24 -4.43 -20.58
CA LEU A 100 10.60 -3.28 -19.97
C LEU A 100 11.56 -2.60 -18.98
N SER A 101 11.68 -1.29 -19.07
CA SER A 101 12.37 -0.49 -18.05
C SER A 101 11.37 0.39 -17.31
N VAL A 102 11.42 0.36 -15.98
CA VAL A 102 10.55 1.17 -15.13
C VAL A 102 11.35 1.99 -14.12
N ARG A 103 10.87 3.17 -13.83
CA ARG A 103 11.48 4.10 -12.89
C ARG A 103 10.88 3.92 -11.50
N TYR A 104 11.69 3.51 -10.54
CA TYR A 104 11.31 3.43 -9.14
C TYR A 104 11.86 4.64 -8.38
N VAL A 105 10.97 5.52 -7.94
CA VAL A 105 11.34 6.71 -7.16
C VAL A 105 11.36 6.37 -5.68
N THR A 106 12.48 6.68 -5.00
CA THR A 106 12.62 6.56 -3.54
C THR A 106 12.80 7.93 -2.90
N LEU A 107 12.38 8.07 -1.65
CA LEU A 107 12.52 9.30 -0.88
C LEU A 107 13.41 9.09 0.34
N GLY A 108 14.67 9.53 0.22
CA GLY A 108 15.70 9.31 1.22
C GLY A 108 16.40 7.97 1.07
N ASP A 109 17.40 7.72 1.95
CA ASP A 109 18.41 6.67 1.83
C ASP A 109 18.53 5.77 3.07
N SER A 110 17.48 5.67 3.88
CA SER A 110 17.54 4.83 5.08
C SER A 110 17.89 3.36 4.76
N PRO A 111 18.52 2.60 5.69
CA PRO A 111 18.83 1.19 5.45
C PRO A 111 17.61 0.35 5.04
N MET A 112 16.42 0.67 5.57
CA MET A 112 15.17 0.01 5.18
C MET A 112 14.82 0.32 3.72
N ILE A 113 14.94 1.58 3.29
CA ILE A 113 14.67 1.97 1.88
C ILE A 113 15.66 1.25 0.95
N GLN A 114 16.96 1.24 1.28
CA GLN A 114 17.97 0.56 0.48
C GLN A 114 17.70 -0.95 0.37
N ALA A 115 17.34 -1.61 1.47
CA ALA A 115 16.99 -3.04 1.47
C ALA A 115 15.73 -3.32 0.62
N THR A 116 14.69 -2.50 0.77
CA THR A 116 13.46 -2.61 -0.02
C THR A 116 13.74 -2.40 -1.51
N THR A 117 14.53 -1.39 -1.86
CA THR A 117 14.94 -1.10 -3.24
C THR A 117 15.69 -2.28 -3.87
N SER A 118 16.67 -2.82 -3.15
CA SER A 118 17.46 -3.97 -3.62
C SER A 118 16.59 -5.22 -3.84
N ALA A 119 15.65 -5.48 -2.93
CA ALA A 119 14.72 -6.59 -3.06
C ALA A 119 13.78 -6.40 -4.27
N LEU A 120 13.19 -5.22 -4.41
CA LEU A 120 12.31 -4.91 -5.54
C LEU A 120 13.03 -5.03 -6.89
N GLN A 121 14.26 -4.50 -6.99
CA GLN A 121 15.08 -4.67 -8.19
C GLN A 121 15.37 -6.14 -8.51
N ALA A 122 15.67 -6.95 -7.50
CA ALA A 122 15.94 -8.38 -7.69
C ALA A 122 14.69 -9.13 -8.16
N MET A 123 13.53 -8.89 -7.53
CA MET A 123 12.27 -9.51 -7.89
C MET A 123 11.85 -9.16 -9.33
N LEU A 124 11.86 -7.89 -9.67
CA LEU A 124 11.43 -7.43 -11.00
C LEU A 124 12.42 -7.85 -12.09
N ARG A 125 13.72 -7.86 -11.81
CA ARG A 125 14.72 -8.42 -12.73
C ARG A 125 14.49 -9.91 -12.99
N ASN A 126 14.06 -10.68 -11.99
CA ASN A 126 13.75 -12.10 -12.13
C ASN A 126 12.62 -12.37 -13.15
N ILE A 127 11.73 -11.41 -13.36
CA ILE A 127 10.66 -11.49 -14.35
C ILE A 127 10.98 -10.75 -15.65
N GLY A 128 12.17 -10.18 -15.81
CA GLY A 128 12.62 -9.52 -17.05
C GLY A 128 12.37 -8.01 -17.08
N ILE A 129 12.09 -7.38 -15.94
CA ILE A 129 11.93 -5.91 -15.83
C ILE A 129 13.23 -5.28 -15.30
N ASP A 130 13.72 -4.26 -15.99
CA ASP A 130 14.83 -3.43 -15.52
C ASP A 130 14.30 -2.25 -14.69
N VAL A 131 14.79 -2.12 -13.44
CA VAL A 131 14.35 -1.07 -12.52
C VAL A 131 15.41 0.00 -12.40
N GLN A 132 15.09 1.18 -12.90
CA GLN A 132 15.89 2.40 -12.76
C GLN A 132 15.52 3.10 -11.46
N VAL A 133 16.43 3.10 -10.48
CA VAL A 133 16.19 3.74 -9.19
C VAL A 133 16.51 5.22 -9.27
N GLU A 134 15.57 6.05 -8.88
CA GLU A 134 15.74 7.48 -8.74
C GLU A 134 15.56 7.89 -7.27
N GLU A 135 16.66 8.23 -6.61
CA GLU A 135 16.63 8.71 -5.24
C GLU A 135 16.42 10.22 -5.19
N ARG A 136 15.46 10.64 -4.36
CA ARG A 136 15.16 12.06 -4.15
C ARG A 136 15.13 12.41 -2.65
N PRO A 137 15.32 13.68 -2.30
CA PRO A 137 15.13 14.15 -0.93
C PRO A 137 13.71 13.90 -0.44
N SER A 138 13.54 13.58 0.85
CA SER A 138 12.21 13.41 1.46
C SER A 138 11.33 14.68 1.37
N SER A 139 11.91 15.85 1.21
CA SER A 139 11.21 17.11 0.96
C SER A 139 10.41 17.13 -0.34
N ASP A 140 10.76 16.30 -1.30
CA ASP A 140 10.12 16.23 -2.61
C ASP A 140 8.82 15.38 -2.60
N PHE A 141 8.45 14.80 -1.46
CA PHE A 141 7.28 13.93 -1.32
C PHE A 141 6.02 14.52 -1.97
N SER A 142 5.66 15.76 -1.59
CA SER A 142 4.44 16.39 -2.09
C SER A 142 4.46 16.56 -3.61
N LYS A 143 5.61 16.93 -4.17
CA LYS A 143 5.77 17.11 -5.61
C LYS A 143 5.68 15.76 -6.35
N VAL A 144 6.46 14.77 -5.93
CA VAL A 144 6.46 13.43 -6.51
C VAL A 144 5.05 12.84 -6.55
N VAL A 145 4.32 12.98 -5.44
CA VAL A 145 2.98 12.39 -5.29
C VAL A 145 1.92 13.18 -6.06
N SER A 146 1.94 14.52 -6.04
CA SER A 146 0.92 15.34 -6.73
C SER A 146 1.07 15.28 -8.25
N GLU A 147 2.31 15.26 -8.75
CA GLU A 147 2.62 15.19 -10.19
C GLU A 147 2.64 13.75 -10.73
N ARG A 148 2.50 12.72 -9.88
CA ARG A 148 2.72 11.30 -10.22
C ARG A 148 4.06 11.07 -10.92
N ASP A 149 5.12 11.77 -10.45
CA ASP A 149 6.44 11.73 -11.06
C ASP A 149 7.21 10.46 -10.67
N PHE A 150 6.65 9.31 -11.00
CA PHE A 150 7.19 7.97 -10.79
C PHE A 150 6.48 6.97 -11.72
N ASP A 151 7.11 5.83 -11.96
CA ASP A 151 6.44 4.66 -12.53
C ASP A 151 6.02 3.71 -11.41
N LEU A 152 6.92 3.45 -10.46
CA LEU A 152 6.67 2.73 -9.21
C LEU A 152 7.03 3.60 -8.02
N PHE A 153 6.20 3.56 -6.99
CA PHE A 153 6.43 4.32 -5.76
C PHE A 153 5.94 3.56 -4.53
N MET A 154 6.78 3.47 -3.51
CA MET A 154 6.38 2.90 -2.22
C MET A 154 6.06 4.00 -1.23
N SER A 155 4.91 3.88 -0.60
CA SER A 155 4.43 4.86 0.38
C SER A 155 3.63 4.20 1.50
N GLY A 156 3.09 5.00 2.39
CA GLY A 156 2.14 4.58 3.41
C GLY A 156 0.91 5.48 3.41
N PHE A 157 -0.22 4.88 3.65
CA PHE A 157 -1.47 5.57 3.90
C PHE A 157 -1.98 5.22 5.30
N ARG A 158 -2.45 6.22 6.03
CA ARG A 158 -3.03 6.02 7.36
C ARG A 158 -4.50 6.41 7.34
N SER A 159 -5.37 5.47 7.69
CA SER A 159 -6.79 5.75 7.87
C SER A 159 -7.04 6.33 9.29
N SER A 160 -7.97 7.26 9.38
CA SER A 160 -8.59 7.70 10.63
C SER A 160 -10.03 7.21 10.76
N ASP A 161 -10.51 6.42 9.79
CA ASP A 161 -11.87 5.88 9.78
C ASP A 161 -11.91 4.48 10.42
N PRO A 162 -12.54 4.33 11.60
CA PRO A 162 -12.70 3.04 12.23
C PRO A 162 -13.71 2.13 11.51
N PHE A 163 -14.52 2.66 10.58
CA PHE A 163 -15.54 1.92 9.83
C PHE A 163 -15.07 1.51 8.42
N GLY A 164 -13.95 2.06 7.93
CA GLY A 164 -13.21 1.56 6.78
C GLY A 164 -13.66 2.01 5.40
N VAL A 165 -14.84 2.60 5.23
CA VAL A 165 -15.41 2.88 3.89
C VAL A 165 -15.26 4.33 3.45
N ALA A 166 -15.03 5.26 4.37
CA ALA A 166 -14.99 6.70 4.09
C ALA A 166 -13.90 7.10 3.07
N TYR A 167 -12.81 6.33 2.98
CA TYR A 167 -11.69 6.62 2.07
C TYR A 167 -11.78 5.92 0.72
N PHE A 168 -12.79 5.07 0.50
CA PHE A 168 -12.90 4.29 -0.73
C PHE A 168 -12.86 5.19 -1.97
N GLY A 169 -13.72 6.21 -2.02
CA GLY A 169 -13.76 7.16 -3.12
C GLY A 169 -12.47 7.98 -3.26
N GLN A 170 -11.81 8.29 -2.16
CA GLN A 170 -10.55 9.04 -2.19
C GLN A 170 -9.42 8.27 -2.88
N ILE A 171 -9.40 6.95 -2.77
CA ILE A 171 -8.34 6.10 -3.30
C ILE A 171 -8.65 5.62 -4.72
N TYR A 172 -9.91 5.32 -5.01
CA TYR A 172 -10.27 4.61 -6.24
C TYR A 172 -11.03 5.46 -7.28
N LYS A 173 -11.61 6.63 -6.91
CA LYS A 173 -12.24 7.50 -7.92
C LYS A 173 -11.21 8.04 -8.90
N SER A 174 -11.58 8.10 -10.17
CA SER A 174 -10.70 8.51 -11.27
C SER A 174 -10.24 9.97 -11.15
N ASP A 175 -11.07 10.86 -10.59
CA ASP A 175 -10.82 12.29 -10.40
C ASP A 175 -10.22 12.64 -9.04
N SER A 176 -9.98 11.65 -8.17
CA SER A 176 -9.43 11.91 -6.84
C SER A 176 -7.94 12.25 -6.87
N GLU A 177 -7.56 13.33 -6.20
CA GLU A 177 -6.16 13.70 -6.01
C GLU A 177 -5.37 12.67 -5.18
N LEU A 178 -6.04 11.83 -4.40
CA LEU A 178 -5.41 10.75 -3.62
C LEU A 178 -5.29 9.44 -4.41
N ASN A 179 -5.92 9.31 -5.55
CA ASN A 179 -5.70 8.22 -6.49
C ASN A 179 -4.36 8.42 -7.22
N LYS A 180 -3.28 7.91 -6.63
CA LYS A 180 -1.91 8.09 -7.16
C LYS A 180 -1.56 7.09 -8.26
N SER A 181 -2.33 6.00 -8.38
CA SER A 181 -2.15 5.02 -9.45
C SER A 181 -2.63 5.52 -10.82
N GLY A 182 -3.53 6.50 -10.85
CA GLY A 182 -4.20 6.93 -12.08
C GLY A 182 -5.16 5.90 -12.67
N THR A 183 -5.42 4.79 -11.96
CA THR A 183 -6.46 3.84 -12.32
C THR A 183 -7.84 4.41 -11.94
N GLY A 184 -8.88 3.88 -12.53
CA GLY A 184 -10.24 4.31 -12.27
C GLY A 184 -10.97 4.55 -13.58
N THR A 185 -12.29 4.41 -13.54
CA THR A 185 -13.17 4.57 -14.69
C THR A 185 -14.44 5.30 -14.28
N ALA A 186 -15.13 5.93 -15.22
CA ALA A 186 -16.43 6.56 -14.95
C ALA A 186 -17.47 5.55 -14.39
N GLU A 187 -17.38 4.29 -14.79
CA GLU A 187 -18.23 3.23 -14.25
C GLU A 187 -17.93 2.96 -12.77
N MET A 188 -16.65 2.87 -12.40
CA MET A 188 -16.23 2.71 -11.01
C MET A 188 -16.64 3.93 -10.18
N ASP A 189 -16.49 5.13 -10.70
CA ASP A 189 -16.87 6.37 -10.02
C ASP A 189 -18.37 6.37 -9.68
N GLN A 190 -19.22 5.94 -10.62
CA GLN A 190 -20.66 5.79 -10.38
C GLN A 190 -20.95 4.74 -9.28
N LYS A 191 -20.30 3.57 -9.34
CA LYS A 191 -20.47 2.52 -8.31
C LYS A 191 -20.04 3.01 -6.92
N ILE A 192 -19.00 3.84 -6.85
CA ILE A 192 -18.56 4.46 -5.60
C ILE A 192 -19.59 5.46 -5.08
N GLU A 193 -20.20 6.25 -5.96
CA GLU A 193 -21.27 7.16 -5.56
C GLU A 193 -22.50 6.41 -5.04
N GLU A 194 -22.86 5.30 -5.66
CA GLU A 194 -23.94 4.41 -5.20
C GLU A 194 -23.59 3.79 -3.83
N LEU A 195 -22.35 3.33 -3.64
CA LEU A 195 -21.85 2.80 -2.36
C LEU A 195 -22.05 3.82 -1.22
N GLN A 196 -21.77 5.08 -1.46
CA GLN A 196 -21.89 6.14 -0.46
C GLN A 196 -23.35 6.46 -0.09
N GLN A 197 -24.34 6.01 -0.87
CA GLN A 197 -25.76 6.19 -0.59
C GLN A 197 -26.35 5.05 0.25
N ILE A 198 -25.63 3.95 0.47
CA ILE A 198 -26.09 2.80 1.28
C ILE A 198 -26.16 3.22 2.75
N PRO A 199 -27.34 3.23 3.38
CA PRO A 199 -27.48 3.72 4.76
C PRO A 199 -27.14 2.67 5.81
N ASP A 200 -27.22 1.38 5.48
CA ASP A 200 -26.86 0.28 6.36
C ASP A 200 -25.35 0.03 6.30
N ALA A 201 -24.70 0.05 7.46
CA ALA A 201 -23.24 -0.05 7.53
C ALA A 201 -22.72 -1.42 7.11
N ASP A 202 -23.43 -2.50 7.45
CA ASP A 202 -22.98 -3.86 7.11
C ASP A 202 -23.15 -4.11 5.61
N GLU A 203 -24.26 -3.67 5.03
CA GLU A 203 -24.47 -3.70 3.58
C GLU A 203 -23.44 -2.85 2.83
N GLN A 204 -23.11 -1.67 3.36
CA GLN A 204 -22.11 -0.78 2.77
C GLN A 204 -20.72 -1.42 2.77
N ILE A 205 -20.31 -2.07 3.88
CA ILE A 205 -19.04 -2.79 4.00
C ILE A 205 -19.00 -3.98 3.02
N GLU A 206 -20.08 -4.75 2.92
CA GLU A 206 -20.14 -5.87 1.99
C GLU A 206 -19.99 -5.40 0.53
N ARG A 207 -20.70 -4.35 0.16
CA ARG A 207 -20.60 -3.75 -1.17
C ARG A 207 -19.22 -3.16 -1.44
N ALA A 208 -18.60 -2.53 -0.45
CA ALA A 208 -17.23 -2.00 -0.55
C ALA A 208 -16.21 -3.12 -0.84
N ASN A 209 -16.34 -4.28 -0.19
CA ASN A 209 -15.47 -5.43 -0.47
C ASN A 209 -15.59 -5.94 -1.91
N GLU A 210 -16.82 -5.97 -2.46
CA GLU A 210 -17.02 -6.35 -3.87
C GLU A 210 -16.37 -5.35 -4.82
N LEU A 211 -16.60 -4.06 -4.60
CA LEU A 211 -16.02 -3.00 -5.42
C LEU A 211 -14.50 -2.92 -5.29
N GLU A 212 -13.96 -3.24 -4.11
CA GLU A 212 -12.50 -3.24 -3.93
C GLU A 212 -11.84 -4.32 -4.78
N LYS A 213 -12.45 -5.51 -4.93
CA LYS A 213 -11.93 -6.53 -5.86
C LYS A 213 -11.89 -6.03 -7.29
N GLU A 214 -12.96 -5.35 -7.75
CA GLU A 214 -12.98 -4.75 -9.09
C GLU A 214 -11.90 -3.67 -9.25
N ALA A 215 -11.70 -2.82 -8.23
CA ALA A 215 -10.68 -1.79 -8.23
C ALA A 215 -9.25 -2.37 -8.21
N LEU A 216 -9.01 -3.42 -7.42
CA LEU A 216 -7.73 -4.12 -7.34
C LEU A 216 -7.38 -4.84 -8.65
N GLN A 217 -8.37 -5.27 -9.44
CA GLN A 217 -8.17 -5.82 -10.80
C GLN A 217 -7.64 -4.79 -11.80
N GLN A 218 -7.58 -3.51 -11.45
CA GLN A 218 -6.88 -2.50 -12.24
C GLN A 218 -5.37 -2.51 -11.98
N TYR A 219 -4.90 -3.27 -11.00
CA TYR A 219 -3.48 -3.44 -10.63
C TYR A 219 -2.73 -2.12 -10.43
N GLY A 220 -3.38 -1.16 -9.77
CA GLY A 220 -2.77 0.15 -9.49
C GLY A 220 -2.10 0.23 -8.12
N ILE A 221 -2.61 -0.51 -7.14
CA ILE A 221 -2.19 -0.46 -5.74
C ILE A 221 -1.99 -1.86 -5.19
N MET A 222 -0.85 -2.10 -4.55
CA MET A 222 -0.51 -3.36 -3.90
C MET A 222 -0.21 -3.10 -2.42
N PRO A 223 -1.14 -3.39 -1.49
CA PRO A 223 -0.84 -3.36 -0.06
C PRO A 223 0.10 -4.51 0.30
N TYR A 224 1.18 -4.24 1.06
CA TYR A 224 2.14 -5.29 1.42
C TYR A 224 2.38 -5.42 2.93
N ALA A 225 1.98 -4.44 3.73
CA ALA A 225 2.09 -4.51 5.18
C ALA A 225 1.14 -3.51 5.86
N ASN A 226 0.66 -3.83 7.06
CA ASN A 226 -0.02 -2.89 7.95
C ASN A 226 0.94 -2.46 9.07
N GLY A 227 1.36 -3.38 9.89
CA GLY A 227 2.33 -3.20 10.96
C GLY A 227 1.77 -2.57 12.22
N PRO A 228 2.55 -2.62 13.29
CA PRO A 228 2.21 -1.97 14.55
C PRO A 228 2.55 -0.48 14.53
N ALA A 229 1.81 0.31 15.29
CA ALA A 229 2.33 1.57 15.81
C ALA A 229 3.30 1.26 16.96
N ILE A 230 4.52 1.75 16.89
CA ILE A 230 5.56 1.53 17.92
C ILE A 230 5.99 2.88 18.48
N VAL A 231 5.89 3.03 19.78
CA VAL A 231 6.29 4.25 20.49
C VAL A 231 7.24 3.90 21.62
N ALA A 232 8.41 4.53 21.62
CA ALA A 232 9.35 4.45 22.73
C ALA A 232 9.01 5.54 23.74
N VAL A 233 8.71 5.15 24.98
CA VAL A 233 8.33 6.07 26.05
C VAL A 233 9.28 5.93 27.24
N LYS A 234 9.46 7.00 28.00
CA LYS A 234 10.21 6.95 29.26
C LYS A 234 9.38 6.18 30.30
N LYS A 235 10.01 5.25 31.00
CA LYS A 235 9.36 4.47 32.07
C LYS A 235 8.70 5.39 33.08
N GLY A 236 7.46 5.05 33.47
CA GLY A 236 6.65 5.84 34.39
C GLY A 236 5.81 6.94 33.73
N LEU A 237 5.94 7.16 32.41
CA LEU A 237 5.03 8.03 31.71
C LEU A 237 3.69 7.31 31.54
N ALA A 238 2.60 7.89 32.09
CA ALA A 238 1.25 7.36 32.00
C ALA A 238 0.45 8.04 30.89
N ASN A 239 -0.54 7.33 30.34
CA ASN A 239 -1.50 7.81 29.35
C ASN A 239 -0.87 8.32 28.03
N PHE A 240 0.35 7.85 27.70
CA PHE A 240 1.02 8.11 26.43
C PHE A 240 1.49 6.80 25.81
N GLY A 241 1.34 6.65 24.50
CA GLY A 241 1.78 5.44 23.80
C GLY A 241 1.18 5.33 22.40
N ALA A 242 1.32 4.16 21.80
CA ALA A 242 0.70 3.82 20.53
C ALA A 242 -0.83 3.69 20.70
N ASN A 243 -1.56 4.15 19.69
CA ASN A 243 -3.03 4.08 19.64
C ASN A 243 -3.51 3.92 18.21
N SER A 244 -4.72 3.39 18.03
CA SER A 244 -5.39 3.22 16.74
C SER A 244 -6.65 4.09 16.68
N PHE A 245 -6.90 4.74 15.54
CA PHE A 245 -8.11 5.53 15.24
C PHE A 245 -8.47 6.63 16.25
N ALA A 246 -7.64 6.91 17.23
CA ALA A 246 -7.92 7.85 18.30
C ALA A 246 -6.86 8.94 18.40
N VAL A 247 -7.26 10.09 18.89
CA VAL A 247 -6.34 11.17 19.28
C VAL A 247 -6.02 10.98 20.76
N LEU A 248 -4.73 11.00 21.10
CA LEU A 248 -4.31 10.97 22.50
C LEU A 248 -4.73 12.27 23.21
N PRO A 249 -5.49 12.21 24.31
CA PRO A 249 -5.80 13.37 25.12
C PRO A 249 -4.54 13.78 25.90
N ILE A 250 -3.75 14.70 25.31
CA ILE A 250 -2.44 15.10 25.83
C ILE A 250 -2.55 15.65 27.25
N GLU A 251 -3.67 16.25 27.60
CA GLU A 251 -3.97 16.78 28.95
C GLU A 251 -3.99 15.69 30.04
N ASN A 252 -4.14 14.43 29.64
CA ASN A 252 -4.12 13.29 30.58
C ASN A 252 -2.74 12.63 30.69
N VAL A 253 -1.76 13.07 29.91
CA VAL A 253 -0.40 12.54 29.95
C VAL A 253 0.33 13.06 31.19
N GLY A 254 0.94 12.15 31.94
CA GLY A 254 1.64 12.52 33.17
C GLY A 254 2.52 11.39 33.70
N TRP A 255 3.14 11.64 34.83
CA TRP A 255 3.97 10.64 35.48
C TRP A 255 3.09 9.79 36.43
N ALA A 256 3.25 8.46 36.31
CA ALA A 256 2.66 7.55 37.29
C ALA A 256 3.25 7.82 38.68
N LYS A 257 2.38 7.80 39.71
CA LYS A 257 2.78 7.95 41.13
C LYS A 257 3.32 6.65 41.68
#